data_f3bf7b5edd4559c19ae5edc2a1cef6d2
#
_entry.id   f3bf7b5edd4559c19ae5edc2a1cef6d2
#
_cell.length_a   1.000
_cell.length_b   1.000
_cell.length_c   1.000
_cell.angle_alpha   90.00
_cell.angle_beta   90.00
_cell.angle_gamma   90.00
#
_symmetry.space_group_name_H-M   'P 1'
#
loop_
_entity.id
_entity.type
_entity.pdbx_description
1 polymer ?
#
loop_
_entity_poly.entity_id
_entity_poly.type
_entity_poly.pdbx_seq_one_letter_code
_entity_poly.pdbx_strand_id
1 'polypeptide(L)'
;INEHKEKLKEIVASSRFLVIGGAGTIGQSVAKEIFKRDPKAMHVVDISENNMVELVRDLRSTIGYGSGEFKTFAVDCGSIEFETLMKTEGPYDYVFNLSALKHVRSEKDPYTLMRMIMVNIFNTVKTLRLAKEMGAKKYFCVSTDKAANPVNMMGASKRIMEMFLMRESLTMEISMARFANVAFSDGSLLHGFNQRFTKKQPFSAPNDVRRYFVTPQESGELCLLSGLLSNNRDIFFPKLS
;
A
#
# COMPACT_ATOMS: atom_id res chain seq x y z
N ILE A 1 7.65 5.87 15.68
CA ILE A 1 6.44 6.67 15.49
C ILE A 1 6.14 7.58 16.67
N ASN A 2 6.44 7.14 17.90
CA ASN A 2 6.19 7.92 19.12
C ASN A 2 6.94 9.26 19.14
N GLU A 3 8.21 9.30 18.70
CA GLU A 3 9.04 10.51 18.61
C GLU A 3 8.48 11.55 17.63
N HIS A 4 7.67 11.12 16.66
CA HIS A 4 7.11 11.98 15.60
C HIS A 4 5.60 12.15 15.71
N LYS A 5 5.00 11.77 16.84
CA LYS A 5 3.54 11.68 17.01
C LYS A 5 2.84 13.01 16.70
N GLU A 6 3.31 14.09 17.30
CA GLU A 6 2.68 15.41 17.13
C GLU A 6 2.85 15.94 15.69
N LYS A 7 4.05 15.79 15.10
CA LYS A 7 4.32 16.20 13.73
C LYS A 7 3.45 15.41 12.72
N LEU A 8 3.30 14.10 12.92
CA LEU A 8 2.43 13.27 12.09
C LEU A 8 0.97 13.67 12.22
N LYS A 9 0.52 14.00 13.45
CA LYS A 9 -0.86 14.45 13.69
C LYS A 9 -1.14 15.78 12.98
N GLU A 10 -0.23 16.74 13.08
CA GLU A 10 -0.34 18.05 12.43
C GLU A 10 -0.43 17.92 10.90
N ILE A 11 0.50 17.16 10.29
CA ILE A 11 0.52 16.93 8.84
C ILE A 11 -0.78 16.25 8.40
N VAL A 12 -1.21 15.20 9.09
CA VAL A 12 -2.39 14.43 8.70
C VAL A 12 -3.66 15.27 8.84
N ALA A 13 -3.85 15.96 9.95
CA ALA A 13 -5.06 16.76 10.20
C ALA A 13 -5.25 17.90 9.20
N SER A 14 -4.17 18.42 8.61
CA SER A 14 -4.22 19.51 7.63
C SER A 14 -4.28 19.04 6.17
N SER A 15 -4.25 17.74 5.90
CA SER A 15 -4.02 17.19 4.56
C SER A 15 -5.14 16.31 4.03
N ARG A 16 -5.21 16.21 2.70
CA ARG A 16 -6.09 15.32 1.95
C ARG A 16 -5.29 14.12 1.43
N PHE A 17 -5.79 12.92 1.70
CA PHE A 17 -5.13 11.66 1.36
C PHE A 17 -5.91 10.86 0.34
N LEU A 18 -5.19 10.24 -0.60
CA LEU A 18 -5.68 9.14 -1.42
C LEU A 18 -4.88 7.87 -1.09
N VAL A 19 -5.58 6.80 -0.74
CA VAL A 19 -5.00 5.48 -0.43
C VAL A 19 -5.46 4.48 -1.48
N ILE A 20 -4.58 4.14 -2.42
CA ILE A 20 -4.83 3.17 -3.50
C ILE A 20 -4.41 1.77 -3.02
N GLY A 21 -5.28 0.77 -3.20
CA GLY A 21 -5.08 -0.57 -2.62
C GLY A 21 -5.33 -0.57 -1.11
N GLY A 22 -6.20 0.33 -0.64
CA GLY A 22 -6.40 0.60 0.78
C GLY A 22 -7.19 -0.47 1.54
N ALA A 23 -7.83 -1.42 0.84
CA ALA A 23 -8.54 -2.52 1.48
C ALA A 23 -7.71 -3.82 1.60
N GLY A 24 -6.47 -3.84 1.07
CA GLY A 24 -5.50 -4.90 1.33
C GLY A 24 -4.89 -4.80 2.74
N THR A 25 -4.17 -5.82 3.19
CA THR A 25 -3.64 -5.89 4.58
C THR A 25 -2.79 -4.67 4.97
N ILE A 26 -1.84 -4.27 4.13
CA ILE A 26 -1.02 -3.07 4.39
C ILE A 26 -1.88 -1.81 4.23
N GLY A 27 -2.76 -1.80 3.22
CA GLY A 27 -3.67 -0.69 2.94
C GLY A 27 -4.57 -0.34 4.12
N GLN A 28 -5.20 -1.34 4.71
CA GLN A 28 -6.02 -1.18 5.92
C GLN A 28 -5.20 -0.62 7.10
N SER A 29 -3.98 -1.09 7.27
CA SER A 29 -3.10 -0.61 8.34
C SER A 29 -2.71 0.85 8.13
N VAL A 30 -2.40 1.26 6.89
CA VAL A 30 -2.12 2.67 6.53
C VAL A 30 -3.37 3.53 6.70
N ALA A 31 -4.53 3.06 6.22
CA ALA A 31 -5.79 3.77 6.38
C ALA A 31 -6.13 4.03 7.86
N LYS A 32 -5.93 3.02 8.74
CA LYS A 32 -6.07 3.19 10.19
C LYS A 32 -5.12 4.23 10.77
N GLU A 33 -3.85 4.19 10.36
CA GLU A 33 -2.84 5.15 10.82
C GLU A 33 -3.17 6.59 10.40
N ILE A 34 -3.72 6.79 9.21
CA ILE A 34 -4.17 8.10 8.74
C ILE A 34 -5.46 8.49 9.48
N PHE A 35 -6.47 7.63 9.49
CA PHE A 35 -7.80 7.90 10.02
C PHE A 35 -7.80 8.28 11.52
N LYS A 36 -7.01 7.60 12.35
CA LYS A 36 -6.89 7.90 13.79
C LYS A 36 -6.29 9.27 14.11
N ARG A 37 -5.72 9.97 13.11
CA ARG A 37 -5.15 11.31 13.23
C ARG A 37 -6.05 12.39 12.65
N ASP A 38 -7.29 12.04 12.29
CA ASP A 38 -8.35 12.93 11.83
C ASP A 38 -7.94 13.78 10.61
N PRO A 39 -7.70 13.16 9.43
CA PRO A 39 -7.29 13.87 8.22
C PRO A 39 -8.39 14.82 7.74
N LYS A 40 -8.01 15.89 7.03
CA LYS A 40 -8.96 16.77 6.36
C LYS A 40 -9.86 16.01 5.36
N ALA A 41 -9.27 15.07 4.63
CA ALA A 41 -9.99 14.09 3.85
C ALA A 41 -9.16 12.81 3.70
N MET A 42 -9.82 11.66 3.69
CA MET A 42 -9.22 10.37 3.32
C MET A 42 -10.13 9.63 2.36
N HIS A 43 -9.66 9.48 1.13
CA HIS A 43 -10.33 8.66 0.12
C HIS A 43 -9.57 7.36 -0.08
N VAL A 44 -10.28 6.26 -0.08
CA VAL A 44 -9.71 4.92 -0.24
C VAL A 44 -10.23 4.27 -1.52
N VAL A 45 -9.32 3.76 -2.33
CA VAL A 45 -9.62 3.08 -3.59
C VAL A 45 -9.12 1.65 -3.52
N ASP A 46 -9.96 0.68 -3.86
CA ASP A 46 -9.60 -0.73 -4.00
C ASP A 46 -10.54 -1.41 -4.98
N ILE A 47 -10.11 -2.51 -5.58
CA ILE A 47 -10.96 -3.33 -6.45
C ILE A 47 -11.90 -4.26 -5.66
N SER A 48 -11.60 -4.52 -4.38
CA SER A 48 -12.34 -5.43 -3.51
C SER A 48 -13.41 -4.71 -2.72
N GLU A 49 -14.66 -4.75 -3.20
CA GLU A 49 -15.81 -4.17 -2.52
C GLU A 49 -15.99 -4.76 -1.11
N ASN A 50 -15.87 -6.08 -0.97
CA ASN A 50 -16.03 -6.75 0.32
C ASN A 50 -15.00 -6.29 1.35
N ASN A 51 -13.73 -6.21 0.96
CA ASN A 51 -12.67 -5.74 1.86
C ASN A 51 -12.84 -4.25 2.21
N MET A 52 -13.39 -3.45 1.30
CA MET A 52 -13.73 -2.05 1.56
C MET A 52 -14.83 -1.92 2.62
N VAL A 53 -15.88 -2.74 2.55
CA VAL A 53 -16.94 -2.77 3.55
C VAL A 53 -16.36 -3.12 4.93
N GLU A 54 -15.49 -4.12 5.00
CA GLU A 54 -14.85 -4.50 6.26
C GLU A 54 -13.90 -3.41 6.79
N LEU A 55 -13.16 -2.72 5.93
CA LEU A 55 -12.35 -1.58 6.33
C LEU A 55 -13.21 -0.48 6.98
N VAL A 56 -14.34 -0.12 6.35
CA VAL A 56 -15.24 0.91 6.89
C VAL A 56 -15.81 0.51 8.24
N ARG A 57 -16.25 -0.74 8.38
CA ARG A 57 -16.78 -1.28 9.65
C ARG A 57 -15.73 -1.25 10.74
N ASP A 58 -14.52 -1.69 10.43
CA ASP A 58 -13.41 -1.74 11.38
C ASP A 58 -12.99 -0.33 11.83
N LEU A 59 -12.85 0.63 10.92
CA LEU A 59 -12.55 2.02 11.28
C LEU A 59 -13.63 2.62 12.20
N ARG A 60 -14.90 2.44 11.85
CA ARG A 60 -16.02 2.98 12.64
C ARG A 60 -16.18 2.33 13.99
N SER A 61 -15.94 1.03 14.11
CA SER A 61 -16.06 0.30 15.38
C SER A 61 -14.87 0.47 16.31
N THR A 62 -13.67 0.72 15.75
CA THR A 62 -12.42 0.82 16.55
C THR A 62 -12.05 2.26 16.88
N ILE A 63 -12.28 3.19 15.94
CA ILE A 63 -11.84 4.59 16.06
C ILE A 63 -13.05 5.53 16.18
N GLY A 64 -14.15 5.19 15.53
CA GLY A 64 -15.36 6.03 15.50
C GLY A 64 -15.47 6.86 14.21
N TYR A 65 -16.00 8.06 14.34
CA TYR A 65 -16.20 9.01 13.23
C TYR A 65 -15.19 10.15 13.36
N GLY A 66 -14.44 10.39 12.27
CA GLY A 66 -13.58 11.56 12.16
C GLY A 66 -14.36 12.82 11.78
N SER A 67 -13.73 13.98 11.93
CA SER A 67 -14.30 15.28 11.53
C SER A 67 -14.13 15.53 10.02
N GLY A 68 -13.14 14.94 9.39
CA GLY A 68 -12.84 15.10 7.98
C GLY A 68 -13.66 14.21 7.05
N GLU A 69 -13.54 14.48 5.77
CA GLU A 69 -14.24 13.71 4.73
C GLU A 69 -13.64 12.30 4.60
N PHE A 70 -14.48 11.26 4.68
CA PHE A 70 -14.08 9.88 4.44
C PHE A 70 -14.95 9.23 3.37
N LYS A 71 -14.32 8.82 2.26
CA LYS A 71 -14.98 8.14 1.14
C LYS A 71 -14.23 6.90 0.72
N THR A 72 -14.96 5.92 0.20
CA THR A 72 -14.41 4.67 -0.36
C THR A 72 -14.95 4.44 -1.75
N PHE A 73 -14.10 3.95 -2.66
CA PHE A 73 -14.45 3.74 -4.07
C PHE A 73 -13.95 2.36 -4.52
N ALA A 74 -14.88 1.47 -4.90
CA ALA A 74 -14.56 0.16 -5.45
C ALA A 74 -14.22 0.29 -6.94
N VAL A 75 -12.98 0.72 -7.25
CA VAL A 75 -12.54 1.07 -8.60
C VAL A 75 -11.12 0.53 -8.85
N ASP A 76 -10.86 0.06 -10.06
CA ASP A 76 -9.51 -0.29 -10.51
C ASP A 76 -8.70 0.97 -10.79
N CYS A 77 -7.55 1.15 -10.15
CA CYS A 77 -6.69 2.31 -10.33
C CYS A 77 -6.08 2.43 -11.74
N GLY A 78 -6.20 1.39 -12.57
CA GLY A 78 -5.82 1.41 -13.98
C GLY A 78 -6.94 1.88 -14.92
N SER A 79 -8.16 2.05 -14.44
CA SER A 79 -9.35 2.32 -15.25
C SER A 79 -9.55 3.81 -15.58
N ILE A 80 -10.52 4.08 -16.47
CA ILE A 80 -10.93 5.44 -16.81
C ILE A 80 -11.75 6.07 -15.67
N GLU A 81 -12.48 5.25 -14.92
CA GLU A 81 -13.25 5.69 -13.76
C GLU A 81 -12.32 6.26 -12.68
N PHE A 82 -11.14 5.65 -12.49
CA PHE A 82 -10.13 6.19 -11.57
C PHE A 82 -9.58 7.53 -12.04
N GLU A 83 -9.34 7.71 -13.35
CA GLU A 83 -8.89 9.01 -13.89
C GLU A 83 -9.95 10.11 -13.65
N THR A 84 -11.22 9.76 -13.82
CA THR A 84 -12.33 10.67 -13.55
C THR A 84 -12.41 10.99 -12.06
N LEU A 85 -12.29 9.99 -11.18
CA LEU A 85 -12.26 10.16 -9.73
C LEU A 85 -11.14 11.13 -9.31
N MET A 86 -9.92 10.96 -9.84
CA MET A 86 -8.80 11.85 -9.54
C MET A 86 -9.13 13.31 -9.87
N LYS A 87 -9.79 13.55 -10.98
CA LYS A 87 -10.15 14.89 -11.44
C LYS A 87 -11.32 15.51 -10.67
N THR A 88 -12.28 14.70 -10.23
CA THR A 88 -13.51 15.18 -9.58
C THR A 88 -13.41 15.26 -8.06
N GLU A 89 -12.72 14.33 -7.43
CA GLU A 89 -12.60 14.23 -5.97
C GLU A 89 -11.29 14.84 -5.42
N GLY A 90 -10.31 15.08 -6.30
CA GLY A 90 -9.05 15.74 -5.94
C GLY A 90 -9.20 17.25 -5.69
N PRO A 91 -8.12 17.98 -5.47
CA PRO A 91 -6.75 17.49 -5.37
C PRO A 91 -6.45 16.77 -4.03
N TYR A 92 -5.39 15.94 -4.04
CA TYR A 92 -4.86 15.29 -2.84
C TYR A 92 -3.46 15.82 -2.53
N ASP A 93 -3.16 16.01 -1.25
CA ASP A 93 -1.81 16.39 -0.82
C ASP A 93 -0.85 15.20 -0.88
N TYR A 94 -1.31 14.04 -0.43
CA TYR A 94 -0.53 12.80 -0.37
C TYR A 94 -1.26 11.65 -1.04
N VAL A 95 -0.54 10.92 -1.89
CA VAL A 95 -1.05 9.71 -2.55
C VAL A 95 -0.23 8.52 -2.09
N PHE A 96 -0.87 7.53 -1.49
CA PHE A 96 -0.29 6.28 -1.03
C PHE A 96 -0.72 5.16 -1.97
N ASN A 97 0.20 4.62 -2.77
CA ASN A 97 -0.06 3.47 -3.62
C ASN A 97 0.41 2.18 -2.96
N LEU A 98 -0.54 1.38 -2.51
CA LEU A 98 -0.34 0.10 -1.83
C LEU A 98 -0.85 -1.06 -2.68
N SER A 99 -1.32 -0.78 -3.92
CA SER A 99 -1.79 -1.79 -4.85
C SER A 99 -0.64 -2.61 -5.41
N ALA A 100 -0.80 -3.92 -5.43
CA ALA A 100 0.17 -4.83 -6.04
C ALA A 100 -0.40 -6.22 -6.28
N LEU A 101 0.09 -6.90 -7.33
CA LEU A 101 0.06 -8.35 -7.39
C LEU A 101 1.38 -8.89 -6.81
N LYS A 102 1.29 -9.60 -5.68
CA LYS A 102 2.44 -9.97 -4.83
C LYS A 102 2.80 -11.46 -4.84
N HIS A 103 1.99 -12.30 -5.50
CA HIS A 103 2.22 -13.75 -5.47
C HIS A 103 3.21 -14.16 -6.55
N VAL A 104 4.33 -14.79 -6.13
CA VAL A 104 5.34 -15.36 -7.04
C VAL A 104 4.72 -16.38 -8.00
N ARG A 105 3.73 -17.16 -7.55
CA ARG A 105 3.03 -18.14 -8.38
C ARG A 105 2.36 -17.52 -9.62
N SER A 106 2.04 -16.24 -9.59
CA SER A 106 1.40 -15.53 -10.72
C SER A 106 2.25 -15.51 -11.99
N GLU A 107 3.56 -15.74 -11.90
CA GLU A 107 4.43 -15.81 -13.08
C GLU A 107 4.30 -17.11 -13.89
N LYS A 108 3.66 -18.15 -13.34
CA LYS A 108 3.49 -19.45 -14.01
C LYS A 108 2.45 -19.43 -15.12
N ASP A 109 1.56 -18.46 -15.12
CA ASP A 109 0.53 -18.24 -16.12
C ASP A 109 0.76 -16.92 -16.85
N PRO A 110 0.84 -16.90 -18.19
CA PRO A 110 1.18 -15.69 -18.96
C PRO A 110 0.17 -14.56 -18.78
N TYR A 111 -1.11 -14.86 -18.62
CA TYR A 111 -2.14 -13.83 -18.46
C TYR A 111 -2.04 -13.16 -17.07
N THR A 112 -1.83 -13.95 -16.03
CA THR A 112 -1.62 -13.42 -14.68
C THR A 112 -0.29 -12.68 -14.57
N LEU A 113 0.76 -13.12 -15.28
CA LEU A 113 2.02 -12.40 -15.38
C LEU A 113 1.85 -11.03 -16.06
N MET A 114 1.12 -10.98 -17.18
CA MET A 114 0.79 -9.71 -17.85
C MET A 114 0.04 -8.77 -16.91
N ARG A 115 -0.97 -9.29 -16.17
CA ARG A 115 -1.69 -8.50 -15.18
C ARG A 115 -0.77 -8.01 -14.06
N MET A 116 0.18 -8.81 -13.59
CA MET A 116 1.18 -8.39 -12.61
C MET A 116 2.02 -7.21 -13.12
N ILE A 117 2.49 -7.28 -14.36
CA ILE A 117 3.24 -6.20 -14.99
C ILE A 117 2.38 -4.94 -15.10
N MET A 118 1.13 -5.08 -15.55
CA MET A 118 0.19 -3.95 -15.63
C MET A 118 -0.01 -3.29 -14.26
N VAL A 119 -0.34 -4.07 -13.24
CA VAL A 119 -0.64 -3.52 -11.90
C VAL A 119 0.63 -2.95 -11.23
N ASN A 120 1.73 -3.69 -11.22
CA ASN A 120 2.91 -3.31 -10.48
C ASN A 120 3.71 -2.19 -11.15
N ILE A 121 3.69 -2.09 -12.47
CA ILE A 121 4.50 -1.11 -13.22
C ILE A 121 3.61 -0.03 -13.83
N PHE A 122 2.78 -0.38 -14.81
CA PHE A 122 2.08 0.62 -15.62
C PHE A 122 1.03 1.41 -14.83
N ASN A 123 0.22 0.74 -14.01
CA ASN A 123 -0.76 1.42 -13.17
C ASN A 123 -0.07 2.30 -12.11
N THR A 124 1.07 1.86 -11.57
CA THR A 124 1.86 2.69 -10.64
C THR A 124 2.35 3.97 -11.32
N VAL A 125 2.92 3.87 -12.53
CA VAL A 125 3.36 5.04 -13.29
C VAL A 125 2.19 5.94 -13.67
N LYS A 126 1.07 5.36 -14.08
CA LYS A 126 -0.16 6.10 -14.42
C LYS A 126 -0.69 6.88 -13.23
N THR A 127 -0.88 6.23 -12.09
CA THR A 127 -1.41 6.89 -10.87
C THR A 127 -0.46 7.95 -10.33
N LEU A 128 0.85 7.74 -10.44
CA LEU A 128 1.86 8.74 -10.10
C LEU A 128 1.72 9.99 -10.98
N ARG A 129 1.62 9.82 -12.31
CA ARG A 129 1.50 10.95 -13.24
C ARG A 129 0.22 11.72 -13.02
N LEU A 130 -0.90 11.03 -12.79
CA LEU A 130 -2.15 11.68 -12.42
C LEU A 130 -2.02 12.47 -11.12
N ALA A 131 -1.39 11.89 -10.08
CA ALA A 131 -1.15 12.58 -8.82
C ALA A 131 -0.31 13.85 -9.02
N LYS A 132 0.73 13.78 -9.86
CA LYS A 132 1.56 14.93 -10.22
C LYS A 132 0.78 16.01 -10.99
N GLU A 133 0.00 15.63 -12.00
CA GLU A 133 -0.86 16.54 -12.77
C GLU A 133 -1.88 17.26 -11.88
N MET A 134 -2.40 16.58 -10.86
CA MET A 134 -3.33 17.13 -9.88
C MET A 134 -2.65 17.90 -8.75
N GLY A 135 -1.33 18.09 -8.78
CA GLY A 135 -0.59 18.89 -7.81
C GLY A 135 -0.36 18.26 -6.46
N ALA A 136 -0.32 16.92 -6.38
CA ALA A 136 0.01 16.23 -5.13
C ALA A 136 1.43 16.60 -4.66
N LYS A 137 1.59 16.81 -3.35
CA LYS A 137 2.87 17.16 -2.74
C LYS A 137 3.84 16.00 -2.75
N LYS A 138 3.32 14.79 -2.48
CA LYS A 138 4.16 13.60 -2.40
C LYS A 138 3.40 12.33 -2.79
N TYR A 139 4.12 11.43 -3.45
CA TYR A 139 3.65 10.10 -3.79
C TYR A 139 4.47 9.05 -3.05
N PHE A 140 3.80 8.18 -2.31
CA PHE A 140 4.40 7.04 -1.65
C PHE A 140 4.00 5.74 -2.35
N CYS A 141 4.94 4.82 -2.49
CA CYS A 141 4.67 3.50 -3.05
C CYS A 141 5.30 2.38 -2.22
N VAL A 142 4.51 1.34 -1.95
CA VAL A 142 5.02 0.14 -1.28
C VAL A 142 5.83 -0.73 -2.26
N SER A 143 6.97 -1.22 -1.79
CA SER A 143 7.83 -2.17 -2.48
C SER A 143 8.12 -3.39 -1.60
N THR A 144 9.07 -4.20 -1.97
CA THR A 144 9.41 -5.46 -1.31
C THR A 144 10.92 -5.63 -1.20
N ASP A 145 11.38 -6.39 -0.20
CA ASP A 145 12.76 -6.87 -0.08
C ASP A 145 13.25 -7.60 -1.34
N LYS A 146 12.33 -8.29 -2.03
CA LYS A 146 12.62 -9.03 -3.27
C LYS A 146 12.98 -8.14 -4.46
N ALA A 147 12.73 -6.84 -4.39
CA ALA A 147 13.16 -5.87 -5.39
C ALA A 147 14.65 -5.53 -5.29
N ALA A 148 15.31 -5.78 -4.15
CA ALA A 148 16.73 -5.52 -3.97
C ALA A 148 17.61 -6.45 -4.84
N ASN A 149 17.28 -7.74 -4.85
CA ASN A 149 17.94 -8.74 -5.68
C ASN A 149 16.87 -9.69 -6.25
N PRO A 150 16.21 -9.35 -7.35
CA PRO A 150 15.08 -10.10 -7.87
C PRO A 150 15.51 -11.44 -8.46
N VAL A 151 14.92 -12.53 -7.97
CA VAL A 151 15.10 -13.89 -8.46
C VAL A 151 13.85 -14.46 -9.13
N ASN A 152 12.79 -13.66 -9.25
CA ASN A 152 11.52 -14.00 -9.89
C ASN A 152 10.87 -12.76 -10.49
N MET A 153 9.84 -12.96 -11.32
CA MET A 153 9.18 -11.86 -12.04
C MET A 153 8.44 -10.90 -11.11
N MET A 154 7.93 -11.38 -9.98
CA MET A 154 7.31 -10.48 -9.00
C MET A 154 8.33 -9.49 -8.43
N GLY A 155 9.49 -9.97 -7.98
CA GLY A 155 10.59 -9.10 -7.53
C GLY A 155 11.10 -8.19 -8.64
N ALA A 156 11.26 -8.71 -9.87
CA ALA A 156 11.68 -7.94 -11.03
C ALA A 156 10.68 -6.82 -11.39
N SER A 157 9.38 -7.11 -11.38
CA SER A 157 8.35 -6.09 -11.63
C SER A 157 8.39 -4.95 -10.62
N LYS A 158 8.63 -5.26 -9.36
CA LYS A 158 8.79 -4.25 -8.31
C LYS A 158 10.10 -3.46 -8.47
N ARG A 159 11.19 -4.09 -8.88
CA ARG A 159 12.45 -3.40 -9.18
C ARG A 159 12.30 -2.43 -10.34
N ILE A 160 11.65 -2.85 -11.42
CA ILE A 160 11.36 -1.97 -12.58
C ILE A 160 10.46 -0.81 -12.15
N MET A 161 9.43 -1.07 -11.35
CA MET A 161 8.59 -0.03 -10.76
C MET A 161 9.44 1.00 -9.99
N GLU A 162 10.35 0.56 -9.12
CA GLU A 162 11.24 1.47 -8.38
C GLU A 162 12.11 2.33 -9.31
N MET A 163 12.60 1.78 -10.41
CA MET A 163 13.38 2.54 -11.40
C MET A 163 12.55 3.63 -12.05
N PHE A 164 11.28 3.36 -12.41
CA PHE A 164 10.37 4.40 -12.90
C PHE A 164 10.09 5.47 -11.84
N LEU A 165 9.85 5.07 -10.58
CA LEU A 165 9.63 6.01 -9.48
C LEU A 165 10.86 6.90 -9.27
N MET A 166 12.08 6.34 -9.31
CA MET A 166 13.33 7.10 -9.22
C MET A 166 13.50 8.09 -10.37
N ARG A 167 13.08 7.74 -11.58
CA ARG A 167 13.08 8.67 -12.72
C ARG A 167 12.08 9.81 -12.51
N GLU A 168 10.86 9.51 -12.14
CA GLU A 168 9.81 10.53 -11.94
C GLU A 168 10.09 11.42 -10.71
N SER A 169 10.91 10.95 -9.76
CA SER A 169 11.32 11.73 -8.58
C SER A 169 12.20 12.95 -8.90
N LEU A 170 12.63 13.11 -10.14
CA LEU A 170 13.28 14.33 -10.62
C LEU A 170 12.32 15.55 -10.62
N THR A 171 11.02 15.30 -10.66
CA THR A 171 10.00 16.34 -10.84
C THR A 171 8.83 16.24 -9.85
N MET A 172 8.86 15.28 -8.92
CA MET A 172 7.86 15.10 -7.87
C MET A 172 8.52 14.45 -6.65
N GLU A 173 8.10 14.80 -5.44
CA GLU A 173 8.57 14.09 -4.25
C GLU A 173 7.99 12.68 -4.18
N ILE A 174 8.88 11.69 -4.10
CA ILE A 174 8.54 10.26 -4.05
C ILE A 174 9.34 9.59 -2.95
N SER A 175 8.65 8.73 -2.20
CA SER A 175 9.29 7.82 -1.25
C SER A 175 8.72 6.42 -1.35
N MET A 176 9.45 5.46 -0.84
CA MET A 176 9.10 4.04 -0.90
C MET A 176 9.39 3.35 0.43
N ALA A 177 8.74 2.22 0.65
CA ALA A 177 9.12 1.30 1.71
C ALA A 177 9.22 -0.13 1.15
N ARG A 178 10.29 -0.84 1.51
CA ARG A 178 10.49 -2.26 1.23
C ARG A 178 10.16 -3.06 2.47
N PHE A 179 9.26 -4.02 2.31
CA PHE A 179 8.91 -4.94 3.38
C PHE A 179 9.44 -6.35 3.09
N ALA A 180 9.75 -7.05 4.17
CA ALA A 180 9.79 -8.50 4.21
C ALA A 180 8.36 -9.06 4.15
N ASN A 181 8.09 -10.20 4.79
CA ASN A 181 6.72 -10.70 4.84
C ASN A 181 5.90 -9.96 5.90
N VAL A 182 4.68 -9.58 5.56
CA VAL A 182 3.72 -9.07 6.55
C VAL A 182 2.97 -10.26 7.14
N ALA A 183 3.06 -10.42 8.47
CA ALA A 183 2.45 -11.53 9.18
C ALA A 183 0.93 -11.56 8.96
N PHE A 184 0.39 -12.76 8.74
CA PHE A 184 -1.04 -13.00 8.53
C PHE A 184 -1.70 -12.19 7.40
N SER A 185 -0.91 -11.58 6.51
CA SER A 185 -1.46 -10.89 5.34
C SER A 185 -2.20 -11.87 4.42
N ASP A 186 -3.22 -11.38 3.72
CA ASP A 186 -4.03 -12.18 2.80
C ASP A 186 -3.16 -12.95 1.81
N GLY A 187 -3.42 -14.27 1.71
CA GLY A 187 -2.66 -15.19 0.87
C GLY A 187 -1.24 -15.49 1.35
N SER A 188 -0.82 -15.01 2.54
CA SER A 188 0.46 -15.38 3.13
C SER A 188 0.46 -16.82 3.65
N LEU A 189 1.67 -17.36 3.88
CA LEU A 189 1.83 -18.71 4.44
C LEU A 189 1.14 -18.87 5.79
N LEU A 190 1.33 -17.92 6.70
CA LEU A 190 0.71 -17.94 8.04
C LEU A 190 -0.82 -17.85 7.96
N HIS A 191 -1.35 -17.00 7.09
CA HIS A 191 -2.78 -16.95 6.82
C HIS A 191 -3.30 -18.29 6.28
N GLY A 192 -2.58 -18.91 5.34
CA GLY A 192 -2.90 -20.22 4.81
C GLY A 192 -2.89 -21.33 5.89
N PHE A 193 -1.99 -21.29 6.85
CA PHE A 193 -1.95 -22.23 7.98
C PHE A 193 -3.18 -22.08 8.87
N ASN A 194 -3.55 -20.85 9.23
CA ASN A 194 -4.75 -20.59 10.02
C ASN A 194 -6.03 -21.10 9.33
N GLN A 195 -6.16 -20.86 8.03
CA GLN A 195 -7.30 -21.37 7.28
C GLN A 195 -7.35 -22.91 7.26
N ARG A 196 -6.22 -23.59 7.05
CA ARG A 196 -6.16 -25.05 7.07
C ARG A 196 -6.45 -25.60 8.45
N PHE A 197 -5.91 -24.96 9.48
CA PHE A 197 -6.20 -25.33 10.87
C PHE A 197 -7.70 -25.26 11.17
N THR A 198 -8.35 -24.14 10.84
CA THR A 198 -9.80 -23.97 11.03
C THR A 198 -10.61 -25.01 10.26
N LYS A 199 -10.17 -25.36 9.03
CA LYS A 199 -10.83 -26.37 8.18
C LYS A 199 -10.44 -27.82 8.53
N LYS A 200 -9.62 -28.04 9.56
CA LYS A 200 -9.07 -29.37 9.92
C LYS A 200 -8.37 -30.07 8.77
N GLN A 201 -7.67 -29.30 7.92
CA GLN A 201 -6.93 -29.80 6.79
C GLN A 201 -5.45 -29.98 7.16
N PRO A 202 -4.74 -30.96 6.60
CA PRO A 202 -3.31 -31.12 6.81
C PRO A 202 -2.54 -29.95 6.18
N PHE A 203 -1.46 -29.56 6.82
CA PHE A 203 -0.53 -28.58 6.26
C PHE A 203 0.91 -28.99 6.57
N SER A 204 1.81 -28.58 5.70
CA SER A 204 3.26 -28.78 5.87
C SER A 204 3.96 -27.42 5.89
N ALA A 205 4.99 -27.32 6.71
CA ALA A 205 5.86 -26.17 6.76
C ALA A 205 7.30 -26.62 6.46
N PRO A 206 8.07 -25.83 5.67
CA PRO A 206 9.50 -26.11 5.50
C PRO A 206 10.21 -25.90 6.84
N ASN A 207 11.16 -26.76 7.17
CA ASN A 207 11.95 -26.69 8.40
C ASN A 207 13.34 -26.05 8.21
N ASP A 208 13.69 -25.73 6.96
CA ASP A 208 14.98 -25.23 6.51
C ASP A 208 14.95 -23.76 6.06
N VAL A 209 13.79 -23.09 6.17
CA VAL A 209 13.61 -21.72 5.69
C VAL A 209 13.39 -20.76 6.86
N ARG A 210 14.28 -19.79 7.00
CA ARG A 210 14.08 -18.66 7.92
C ARG A 210 13.37 -17.51 7.16
N ARG A 211 12.38 -16.91 7.79
CA ARG A 211 11.65 -15.76 7.25
C ARG A 211 11.50 -14.69 8.32
N TYR A 212 11.70 -13.45 7.91
CA TYR A 212 11.43 -12.29 8.74
C TYR A 212 10.02 -11.78 8.48
N PHE A 213 9.37 -11.34 9.54
CA PHE A 213 8.02 -10.80 9.48
C PHE A 213 7.96 -9.44 10.15
N VAL A 214 7.10 -8.58 9.63
CA VAL A 214 6.59 -7.38 10.29
C VAL A 214 5.10 -7.59 10.56
N THR A 215 4.60 -6.96 11.62
CA THR A 215 3.16 -6.97 11.87
C THR A 215 2.42 -6.04 10.90
N PRO A 216 1.11 -6.21 10.67
CA PRO A 216 0.32 -5.27 9.91
C PRO A 216 0.42 -3.84 10.45
N GLN A 217 0.39 -3.66 11.78
CA GLN A 217 0.53 -2.36 12.41
C GLN A 217 1.89 -1.72 12.10
N GLU A 218 2.99 -2.41 12.32
CA GLU A 218 4.33 -1.91 11.98
C GLU A 218 4.45 -1.55 10.51
N SER A 219 3.83 -2.32 9.61
CA SER A 219 3.82 -2.00 8.19
C SER A 219 3.08 -0.69 7.89
N GLY A 220 1.94 -0.46 8.53
CA GLY A 220 1.19 0.79 8.43
C GLY A 220 1.97 2.00 8.96
N GLU A 221 2.58 1.85 10.12
CA GLU A 221 3.42 2.88 10.76
C GLU A 221 4.63 3.23 9.89
N LEU A 222 5.32 2.24 9.33
CA LEU A 222 6.47 2.46 8.46
C LEU A 222 6.08 3.16 7.16
N CYS A 223 4.95 2.76 6.54
CA CYS A 223 4.41 3.45 5.37
C CYS A 223 4.11 4.92 5.67
N LEU A 224 3.45 5.19 6.79
CA LEU A 224 3.10 6.57 7.18
C LEU A 224 4.36 7.42 7.40
N LEU A 225 5.34 6.90 8.14
CA LEU A 225 6.63 7.59 8.36
C LEU A 225 7.34 7.87 7.04
N SER A 226 7.45 6.86 6.17
CA SER A 226 8.09 7.02 4.87
C SER A 226 7.30 7.98 3.96
N GLY A 227 5.98 7.89 3.94
CA GLY A 227 5.14 8.75 3.10
C GLY A 227 5.14 10.22 3.52
N LEU A 228 5.30 10.53 4.81
CA LEU A 228 5.16 11.90 5.32
C LEU A 228 6.47 12.55 5.73
N LEU A 229 7.44 11.80 6.29
CA LEU A 229 8.62 12.37 6.92
C LEU A 229 9.94 12.09 6.20
N SER A 230 9.94 11.21 5.18
CA SER A 230 11.14 10.94 4.40
C SER A 230 11.49 12.08 3.45
N ASN A 231 12.74 12.13 3.04
CA ASN A 231 13.17 12.94 1.92
C ASN A 231 12.76 12.30 0.57
N ASN A 232 12.85 13.09 -0.48
CA ASN A 232 12.66 12.59 -1.84
C ASN A 232 13.67 11.46 -2.14
N ARG A 233 13.19 10.37 -2.75
CA ARG A 233 13.96 9.16 -3.11
C ARG A 233 14.34 8.23 -1.96
N ASP A 234 13.93 8.51 -0.74
CA ASP A 234 14.18 7.61 0.37
C ASP A 234 13.42 6.29 0.19
N ILE A 235 14.10 5.20 0.51
CA ILE A 235 13.52 3.85 0.58
C ILE A 235 13.66 3.37 2.01
N PHE A 236 12.56 3.32 2.73
CA PHE A 236 12.53 2.82 4.10
C PHE A 236 12.44 1.30 4.13
N PHE A 237 13.05 0.69 5.10
CA PHE A 237 12.93 -0.75 5.38
C PHE A 237 13.04 -0.99 6.89
N PRO A 238 12.35 -2.01 7.42
CA PRO A 238 12.43 -2.32 8.83
C PRO A 238 13.80 -2.91 9.16
N LYS A 239 14.38 -2.50 10.28
CA LYS A 239 15.55 -3.18 10.85
C LYS A 239 15.06 -4.43 11.56
N LEU A 240 15.29 -5.58 10.94
CA LEU A 240 14.91 -6.88 11.47
C LEU A 240 16.11 -7.49 12.20
N SER A 241 15.88 -7.98 13.41
CA SER A 241 16.87 -8.65 14.25
C SER A 241 16.71 -10.15 14.24
#